data_267c06c8cd94b259e272394c5d275188
#
_entry.id   267c06c8cd94b259e272394c5d275188
#
_cell.length_a   1.000
_cell.length_b   1.000
_cell.length_c   1.000
_cell.angle_alpha   90.00
_cell.angle_beta   90.00
_cell.angle_gamma   90.00
#
_symmetry.space_group_name_H-M   'P 1'
#
loop_
_entity.id
_entity.type
_entity.pdbx_description
1 polymer ?
#
loop_
_entity_poly.entity_id
_entity_poly.type
_entity_poly.pdbx_seq_one_letter_code
_entity_poly.pdbx_strand_id
1 'polypeptide(L)'
;YRSVTNNLLTDITTPPSLGFTSYKDNLGKLLNTGYEFNVNYLVLTRPEDRMSLNVFVAGTSNKNKIKEISNSLSSLTSSQDKEAAKSNKPFVRFVEGQSLNAIWAVRSKGIDPSSGKEVFVRPDGTLTDTWSALDQVVCGDTEPKLMGNVGFTFEYKGLSVSFTGLYRIGEYMYNQTLVDKVENAQLNYNVDKRAYYDAWMKEGDNVQFKSIGAWNKPTQATSRFVQKLNEFDFSALSI
;
A
#
# COMPACT_ATOMS: atom_id res chain seq x y z
N TYR A 1 -13.65 -19.37 -0.92
CA TYR A 1 -14.88 -18.69 -1.37
C TYR A 1 -14.66 -17.93 -2.68
N ARG A 2 -15.74 -17.64 -3.34
CA ARG A 2 -15.82 -16.76 -4.50
C ARG A 2 -17.12 -15.97 -4.42
N SER A 3 -17.05 -14.65 -4.43
CA SER A 3 -18.20 -13.75 -4.36
C SER A 3 -18.15 -12.74 -5.48
N VAL A 4 -19.29 -12.47 -6.10
CA VAL A 4 -19.44 -11.41 -7.11
C VAL A 4 -20.43 -10.40 -6.58
N THR A 5 -19.99 -9.16 -6.43
CA THR A 5 -20.85 -8.04 -6.04
C THR A 5 -21.17 -7.23 -7.30
N ASN A 6 -22.47 -7.14 -7.60
CA ASN A 6 -22.97 -6.30 -8.69
C ASN A 6 -23.40 -4.94 -8.14
N ASN A 7 -23.29 -3.89 -8.95
CA ASN A 7 -23.72 -2.55 -8.64
C ASN A 7 -23.12 -2.02 -7.30
N LEU A 8 -21.83 -2.28 -7.10
CA LEU A 8 -21.12 -1.81 -5.92
C LEU A 8 -21.06 -0.27 -5.97
N LEU A 9 -21.62 0.38 -4.94
CA LEU A 9 -21.46 1.81 -4.75
C LEU A 9 -20.11 2.12 -4.11
N THR A 10 -19.37 3.02 -4.72
CA THR A 10 -18.11 3.53 -4.16
C THR A 10 -18.16 5.04 -4.01
N ASP A 11 -17.46 5.55 -3.01
CA ASP A 11 -17.30 6.99 -2.81
C ASP A 11 -16.20 7.49 -3.75
N ILE A 12 -16.55 8.47 -4.56
CA ILE A 12 -15.64 9.13 -5.50
C ILE A 12 -15.33 10.51 -4.96
N THR A 13 -14.05 10.74 -4.66
CA THR A 13 -13.59 12.07 -4.24
C THR A 13 -13.63 13.03 -5.41
N THR A 14 -14.22 14.19 -5.19
CA THR A 14 -14.37 15.25 -6.20
C THR A 14 -13.34 16.35 -5.99
N PRO A 15 -12.96 17.05 -7.07
CA PRO A 15 -12.21 18.30 -6.94
C PRO A 15 -12.99 19.33 -6.10
N PRO A 16 -12.29 20.13 -5.27
CA PRO A 16 -12.93 21.16 -4.43
C PRO A 16 -13.81 22.16 -5.20
N SER A 17 -13.55 22.34 -6.49
CA SER A 17 -14.31 23.22 -7.38
C SER A 17 -15.78 22.84 -7.59
N LEU A 18 -16.16 21.60 -7.26
CA LEU A 18 -17.54 21.11 -7.41
C LEU A 18 -18.41 21.36 -6.19
N GLY A 19 -17.86 21.91 -5.09
CA GLY A 19 -18.62 22.28 -3.90
C GLY A 19 -19.02 21.13 -2.98
N PHE A 20 -18.64 19.89 -3.30
CA PHE A 20 -18.81 18.71 -2.45
C PHE A 20 -17.58 17.81 -2.53
N THR A 21 -17.28 17.12 -1.43
CA THR A 21 -16.02 16.37 -1.28
C THR A 21 -16.03 14.98 -1.92
N SER A 22 -17.21 14.39 -2.03
CA SER A 22 -17.39 13.07 -2.64
C SER A 22 -18.84 12.84 -3.07
N TYR A 23 -19.05 11.93 -4.00
CA TYR A 23 -20.37 11.39 -4.34
C TYR A 23 -20.27 9.86 -4.49
N LYS A 24 -21.44 9.19 -4.39
CA LYS A 24 -21.51 7.74 -4.60
C LYS A 24 -21.85 7.44 -6.05
N ASP A 25 -21.07 6.56 -6.65
CA ASP A 25 -21.32 6.06 -8.00
C ASP A 25 -21.21 4.54 -8.05
N ASN A 26 -21.83 3.97 -9.08
CA ASN A 26 -21.79 2.54 -9.32
C ASN A 26 -20.44 2.15 -9.93
N LEU A 27 -19.64 1.38 -9.18
CA LEU A 27 -18.36 0.84 -9.66
C LEU A 27 -18.55 -0.15 -10.82
N GLY A 28 -19.68 -0.88 -10.86
CA GLY A 28 -19.90 -1.99 -11.76
C GLY A 28 -19.89 -3.33 -11.04
N LYS A 29 -19.00 -4.23 -11.43
CA LYS A 29 -18.91 -5.58 -10.85
C LYS A 29 -17.55 -5.83 -10.22
N LEU A 30 -17.55 -6.31 -8.99
CA LEU A 30 -16.36 -6.72 -8.25
C LEU A 30 -16.38 -8.22 -7.97
N LEU A 31 -15.29 -8.89 -8.27
CA LEU A 31 -15.06 -10.29 -7.92
C LEU A 31 -14.11 -10.36 -6.73
N ASN A 32 -14.53 -11.03 -5.66
CA ASN A 32 -13.68 -11.42 -4.53
C ASN A 32 -13.48 -12.94 -4.55
N THR A 33 -12.23 -13.36 -4.42
CA THR A 33 -11.85 -14.78 -4.29
C THR A 33 -10.84 -14.94 -3.19
N GLY A 34 -11.03 -15.96 -2.36
CA GLY A 34 -10.13 -16.15 -1.24
C GLY A 34 -10.32 -17.48 -0.54
N TYR A 35 -9.50 -17.68 0.47
CA TYR A 35 -9.60 -18.80 1.39
C TYR A 35 -9.45 -18.31 2.83
N GLU A 36 -10.04 -19.06 3.74
CA GLU A 36 -9.98 -18.82 5.17
C GLU A 36 -9.66 -20.14 5.86
N PHE A 37 -8.90 -20.08 6.92
CA PHE A 37 -8.63 -21.24 7.76
C PHE A 37 -8.59 -20.83 9.23
N ASN A 38 -8.97 -21.79 10.09
CA ASN A 38 -8.86 -21.67 11.54
C ASN A 38 -8.40 -23.02 12.06
N VAL A 39 -7.26 -23.04 12.73
CA VAL A 39 -6.69 -24.22 13.36
C VAL A 39 -6.53 -23.94 14.84
N ASN A 40 -7.10 -24.82 15.67
CA ASN A 40 -6.99 -24.78 17.11
C ASN A 40 -6.46 -26.15 17.55
N TYR A 41 -5.35 -26.17 18.28
CA TYR A 41 -4.68 -27.41 18.64
C TYR A 41 -4.29 -27.43 20.11
N LEU A 42 -4.80 -28.43 20.81
CA LEU A 42 -4.44 -28.72 22.20
C LEU A 42 -3.09 -29.47 22.23
N VAL A 43 -2.02 -28.70 22.44
CA VAL A 43 -0.63 -29.20 22.40
C VAL A 43 -0.34 -30.11 23.57
N LEU A 44 -0.84 -29.74 24.74
CA LEU A 44 -0.57 -30.43 26.00
C LEU A 44 -1.78 -30.36 26.90
N THR A 45 -2.12 -31.53 27.53
CA THR A 45 -3.05 -31.59 28.64
C THR A 45 -2.55 -32.58 29.67
N ARG A 46 -2.46 -32.15 30.93
CA ARG A 46 -2.10 -32.97 32.07
C ARG A 46 -3.10 -32.68 33.21
N PRO A 47 -4.19 -33.43 33.31
CA PRO A 47 -5.24 -33.18 34.31
C PRO A 47 -4.73 -33.25 35.75
N GLU A 48 -3.77 -34.16 36.03
CA GLU A 48 -3.17 -34.34 37.35
C GLU A 48 -2.48 -33.06 37.85
N ASP A 49 -1.78 -32.34 36.94
CA ASP A 49 -1.09 -31.08 37.22
C ASP A 49 -1.98 -29.86 36.99
N ARG A 50 -3.23 -30.02 36.56
CA ARG A 50 -4.12 -28.95 36.10
C ARG A 50 -3.39 -28.04 35.08
N MET A 51 -2.79 -28.68 34.05
CA MET A 51 -1.97 -28.03 33.06
C MET A 51 -2.55 -28.27 31.67
N SER A 52 -2.69 -27.18 30.92
CA SER A 52 -3.09 -27.24 29.51
C SER A 52 -2.36 -26.18 28.69
N LEU A 53 -2.08 -26.50 27.43
CA LEU A 53 -1.55 -25.55 26.44
C LEU A 53 -2.34 -25.72 25.14
N ASN A 54 -3.06 -24.69 24.80
CA ASN A 54 -3.78 -24.60 23.55
C ASN A 54 -3.14 -23.54 22.67
N VAL A 55 -2.93 -23.85 21.40
CA VAL A 55 -2.44 -22.90 20.39
C VAL A 55 -3.46 -22.76 19.27
N PHE A 56 -3.57 -21.57 18.72
CA PHE A 56 -4.46 -21.32 17.61
C PHE A 56 -3.79 -20.45 16.55
N VAL A 57 -4.21 -20.67 15.32
CA VAL A 57 -3.86 -19.82 14.17
C VAL A 57 -5.08 -19.73 13.26
N ALA A 58 -5.43 -18.52 12.89
CA ALA A 58 -6.45 -18.27 11.88
C ALA A 58 -5.91 -17.34 10.84
N GLY A 59 -6.34 -17.52 9.60
CA GLY A 59 -5.88 -16.68 8.50
C GLY A 59 -6.90 -16.59 7.39
N THR A 60 -6.85 -15.45 6.70
CA THR A 60 -7.63 -15.19 5.50
C THR A 60 -6.74 -14.60 4.42
N SER A 61 -7.00 -15.02 3.20
CA SER A 61 -6.43 -14.43 1.98
C SER A 61 -7.58 -14.04 1.09
N ASN A 62 -7.61 -12.80 0.65
CA ASN A 62 -8.58 -12.29 -0.30
C ASN A 62 -7.89 -11.68 -1.51
N LYS A 63 -8.48 -11.82 -2.68
CA LYS A 63 -8.10 -11.12 -3.90
C LYS A 63 -9.34 -10.53 -4.52
N ASN A 64 -9.38 -9.22 -4.60
CA ASN A 64 -10.42 -8.53 -5.32
C ASN A 64 -10.01 -8.23 -6.77
N LYS A 65 -10.98 -8.18 -7.66
CA LYS A 65 -10.76 -7.87 -9.07
C LYS A 65 -11.98 -7.19 -9.66
N ILE A 66 -11.77 -6.04 -10.26
CA ILE A 66 -12.79 -5.31 -11.00
C ILE A 66 -13.10 -6.10 -12.27
N LYS A 67 -14.36 -6.50 -12.47
CA LYS A 67 -14.81 -7.23 -13.65
C LYS A 67 -15.37 -6.31 -14.72
N GLU A 68 -16.13 -5.32 -14.31
CA GLU A 68 -16.75 -4.34 -15.19
C GLU A 68 -16.75 -2.99 -14.48
N ILE A 69 -16.48 -1.93 -15.21
CA ILE A 69 -16.58 -0.55 -14.71
C ILE A 69 -17.68 0.21 -15.44
N SER A 70 -18.31 1.14 -14.74
CA SER A 70 -19.28 2.06 -15.34
C SER A 70 -18.60 3.12 -16.20
N ASN A 71 -19.35 3.67 -17.17
CA ASN A 71 -18.85 4.73 -18.05
C ASN A 71 -18.44 6.00 -17.29
N SER A 72 -19.14 6.32 -16.19
CA SER A 72 -18.80 7.45 -15.31
C SER A 72 -17.43 7.30 -14.66
N LEU A 73 -17.06 6.08 -14.24
CA LEU A 73 -15.74 5.82 -13.64
C LEU A 73 -14.60 5.84 -14.65
N SER A 74 -14.84 5.46 -15.90
CA SER A 74 -13.81 5.58 -16.94
C SER A 74 -13.49 7.05 -17.26
N SER A 75 -14.50 7.91 -17.26
CA SER A 75 -14.32 9.37 -17.44
C SER A 75 -13.61 10.01 -16.25
N LEU A 76 -13.88 9.53 -15.03
CA LEU A 76 -13.20 9.97 -13.81
C LEU A 76 -11.70 9.67 -13.85
N THR A 77 -11.31 8.46 -14.26
CA THR A 77 -9.91 8.08 -14.39
C THR A 77 -9.14 9.04 -15.29
N SER A 78 -9.76 9.44 -16.42
CA SER A 78 -9.16 10.43 -17.34
C SER A 78 -9.00 11.83 -16.71
N SER A 79 -9.92 12.23 -15.83
CA SER A 79 -9.82 13.49 -15.09
C SER A 79 -8.73 13.43 -14.01
N GLN A 80 -8.62 12.30 -13.33
CA GLN A 80 -7.59 12.06 -12.32
C GLN A 80 -6.18 12.06 -12.91
N ASP A 81 -5.99 11.64 -14.14
CA ASP A 81 -4.67 11.67 -14.82
C ASP A 81 -4.12 13.10 -14.93
N LYS A 82 -4.99 14.09 -15.14
CA LYS A 82 -4.60 15.51 -15.19
C LYS A 82 -4.20 16.04 -13.82
N GLU A 83 -4.90 15.60 -12.76
CA GLU A 83 -4.59 16.00 -11.39
C GLU A 83 -3.36 15.24 -10.84
N ALA A 84 -3.12 14.02 -11.27
CA ALA A 84 -1.95 13.22 -10.89
C ALA A 84 -0.63 13.91 -11.29
N ALA A 85 -0.62 14.63 -12.39
CA ALA A 85 0.55 15.40 -12.84
C ALA A 85 0.94 16.53 -11.87
N LYS A 86 0.00 16.98 -11.02
CA LYS A 86 0.21 18.06 -10.04
C LYS A 86 0.36 17.54 -8.61
N SER A 87 0.17 16.24 -8.40
CA SER A 87 0.13 15.61 -7.08
C SER A 87 1.35 14.72 -6.85
N ASN A 88 1.81 14.69 -5.60
CA ASN A 88 2.83 13.75 -5.13
C ASN A 88 2.23 12.47 -4.51
N LYS A 89 0.90 12.32 -4.56
CA LYS A 89 0.16 11.17 -4.04
C LYS A 89 -0.36 10.31 -5.18
N PRO A 90 -0.34 8.98 -5.06
CA PRO A 90 -1.02 8.12 -6.00
C PRO A 90 -2.53 8.30 -5.90
N PHE A 91 -3.20 8.33 -7.05
CA PHE A 91 -4.65 8.33 -7.12
C PHE A 91 -5.17 6.91 -7.30
N VAL A 92 -6.38 6.67 -6.79
CA VAL A 92 -7.10 5.43 -7.06
C VAL A 92 -7.54 5.42 -8.53
N ARG A 93 -7.23 4.35 -9.24
CA ARG A 93 -7.65 4.15 -10.63
C ARG A 93 -8.48 2.88 -10.73
N PHE A 94 -9.59 2.99 -11.40
CA PHE A 94 -10.49 1.87 -11.64
C PHE A 94 -10.25 1.32 -13.03
N VAL A 95 -9.60 0.16 -13.10
CA VAL A 95 -9.26 -0.51 -14.36
C VAL A 95 -9.74 -1.96 -14.31
N GLU A 96 -10.45 -2.39 -15.34
CA GLU A 96 -10.91 -3.77 -15.45
C GLU A 96 -9.75 -4.75 -15.37
N GLY A 97 -9.96 -5.81 -14.64
CA GLY A 97 -8.94 -6.83 -14.43
C GLY A 97 -7.97 -6.52 -13.28
N GLN A 98 -7.95 -5.31 -12.72
CA GLN A 98 -7.08 -4.91 -11.63
C GLN A 98 -7.80 -4.93 -10.29
N SER A 99 -7.01 -4.86 -9.21
CA SER A 99 -7.53 -4.74 -7.84
C SER A 99 -8.07 -3.33 -7.59
N LEU A 100 -9.11 -3.24 -6.76
CA LEU A 100 -9.62 -1.98 -6.24
C LEU A 100 -8.59 -1.26 -5.35
N ASN A 101 -7.72 -2.03 -4.70
CA ASN A 101 -6.72 -1.57 -3.74
C ASN A 101 -5.32 -1.42 -4.38
N ALA A 102 -5.25 -1.45 -5.73
CA ALA A 102 -4.00 -1.33 -6.45
C ALA A 102 -3.36 0.05 -6.28
N ILE A 103 -2.06 0.09 -6.02
CA ILE A 103 -1.26 1.31 -5.98
C ILE A 103 -0.74 1.59 -7.38
N TRP A 104 -1.21 2.68 -7.97
CA TRP A 104 -0.82 3.13 -9.29
C TRP A 104 0.30 4.17 -9.20
N ALA A 105 1.41 3.90 -9.86
CA ALA A 105 2.55 4.80 -9.91
C ALA A 105 3.36 4.58 -11.20
N VAL A 106 4.16 5.56 -11.59
CA VAL A 106 5.10 5.39 -12.70
C VAL A 106 6.31 4.59 -12.21
N ARG A 107 6.71 3.57 -12.97
CA ARG A 107 7.91 2.80 -12.62
C ARG A 107 9.14 3.68 -12.69
N SER A 108 9.96 3.62 -11.65
CA SER A 108 11.22 4.32 -11.55
C SER A 108 12.39 3.35 -11.54
N LYS A 109 13.46 3.71 -12.23
CA LYS A 109 14.76 3.04 -12.17
C LYS A 109 15.65 3.64 -11.07
N GLY A 110 15.21 4.72 -10.44
CA GLY A 110 15.98 5.46 -9.42
C GLY A 110 16.49 6.79 -9.95
N ILE A 111 17.44 7.36 -9.22
CA ILE A 111 18.10 8.61 -9.57
C ILE A 111 19.32 8.31 -10.47
N ASP A 112 19.41 9.00 -11.58
CA ASP A 112 20.58 8.91 -12.47
C ASP A 112 21.80 9.56 -11.79
N PRO A 113 22.88 8.81 -11.55
CA PRO A 113 24.07 9.35 -10.92
C PRO A 113 24.73 10.50 -11.69
N SER A 114 24.55 10.57 -12.99
CA SER A 114 25.17 11.61 -13.82
C SER A 114 24.43 12.94 -13.77
N SER A 115 23.11 12.92 -13.63
CA SER A 115 22.27 14.11 -13.75
C SER A 115 21.48 14.47 -12.49
N GLY A 116 21.37 13.55 -11.52
CA GLY A 116 20.53 13.72 -10.32
C GLY A 116 19.03 13.72 -10.59
N LYS A 117 18.62 13.38 -11.82
CA LYS A 117 17.20 13.28 -12.21
C LYS A 117 16.68 11.87 -11.98
N GLU A 118 15.39 11.76 -11.72
CA GLU A 118 14.72 10.46 -11.71
C GLU A 118 14.53 9.93 -13.11
N VAL A 119 14.84 8.65 -13.31
CA VAL A 119 14.63 7.92 -14.56
C VAL A 119 13.42 7.03 -14.45
N PHE A 120 12.46 7.22 -15.32
CA PHE A 120 11.22 6.46 -15.39
C PHE A 120 11.29 5.38 -16.45
N VAL A 121 10.53 4.32 -16.25
CA VAL A 121 10.39 3.20 -17.18
C VAL A 121 8.97 3.19 -17.70
N ARG A 122 8.81 3.44 -18.99
CA ARG A 122 7.51 3.37 -19.67
C ARG A 122 6.98 1.94 -19.76
N PRO A 123 5.68 1.74 -20.01
CA PRO A 123 5.10 0.40 -20.20
C PRO A 123 5.77 -0.44 -21.29
N ASP A 124 6.32 0.20 -22.32
CA ASP A 124 7.08 -0.43 -23.42
C ASP A 124 8.54 -0.78 -23.05
N GLY A 125 8.99 -0.43 -21.83
CA GLY A 125 10.34 -0.65 -21.33
C GLY A 125 11.33 0.46 -21.67
N THR A 126 10.96 1.48 -22.42
CA THR A 126 11.84 2.61 -22.73
C THR A 126 12.07 3.50 -21.52
N LEU A 127 13.24 4.13 -21.45
CA LEU A 127 13.61 5.02 -20.35
C LEU A 127 13.33 6.48 -20.74
N THR A 128 12.91 7.28 -19.76
CA THR A 128 12.65 8.72 -19.90
C THR A 128 12.93 9.44 -18.58
N ASP A 129 13.27 10.71 -18.63
CA ASP A 129 13.38 11.60 -17.47
C ASP A 129 12.10 12.44 -17.26
N THR A 130 11.07 12.18 -18.06
CA THR A 130 9.80 12.92 -18.00
C THR A 130 8.70 12.02 -17.46
N TRP A 131 8.12 12.41 -16.33
CA TRP A 131 6.98 11.72 -15.73
C TRP A 131 5.70 11.93 -16.55
N SER A 132 4.93 10.88 -16.75
CA SER A 132 3.63 10.94 -17.42
C SER A 132 2.60 10.10 -16.69
N ALA A 133 1.39 10.63 -16.49
CA ALA A 133 0.28 9.88 -15.90
C ALA A 133 -0.13 8.66 -16.75
N LEU A 134 0.14 8.70 -18.05
CA LEU A 134 -0.16 7.58 -18.97
C LEU A 134 0.79 6.39 -18.78
N ASP A 135 1.94 6.61 -18.14
CA ASP A 135 2.94 5.58 -17.87
C ASP A 135 2.71 4.89 -16.50
N GLN A 136 1.63 5.23 -15.79
CA GLN A 136 1.29 4.59 -14.52
C GLN A 136 0.91 3.12 -14.72
N VAL A 137 1.47 2.29 -13.86
CA VAL A 137 1.19 0.85 -13.78
C VAL A 137 0.91 0.45 -12.33
N VAL A 138 0.37 -0.73 -12.12
CA VAL A 138 0.22 -1.30 -10.78
C VAL A 138 1.61 -1.63 -10.23
N CYS A 139 1.99 -0.96 -9.15
CA CYS A 139 3.27 -1.15 -8.46
C CYS A 139 3.15 -1.93 -7.15
N GLY A 140 1.93 -2.11 -6.65
CA GLY A 140 1.63 -2.86 -5.44
C GLY A 140 0.14 -2.94 -5.19
N ASP A 141 -0.23 -3.61 -4.10
CA ASP A 141 -1.60 -3.71 -3.62
C ASP A 141 -1.60 -3.48 -2.11
N THR A 142 -2.51 -2.65 -1.62
CA THR A 142 -2.64 -2.40 -0.18
C THR A 142 -3.38 -3.52 0.55
N GLU A 143 -3.93 -4.50 -0.18
CA GLU A 143 -4.52 -5.67 0.44
C GLU A 143 -3.45 -6.70 0.75
N PRO A 144 -3.34 -7.18 2.01
CA PRO A 144 -2.38 -8.20 2.38
C PRO A 144 -2.69 -9.53 1.67
N LYS A 145 -1.66 -10.26 1.26
CA LYS A 145 -1.80 -11.60 0.68
C LYS A 145 -2.32 -12.61 1.68
N LEU A 146 -1.97 -12.42 2.95
CA LEU A 146 -2.40 -13.23 4.08
C LEU A 146 -2.47 -12.35 5.33
N MET A 147 -3.58 -12.39 6.03
CA MET A 147 -3.74 -11.76 7.34
C MET A 147 -4.49 -12.67 8.29
N GLY A 148 -4.27 -12.48 9.58
CA GLY A 148 -4.94 -13.30 10.58
C GLY A 148 -4.41 -13.07 11.98
N ASN A 149 -4.68 -14.03 12.82
CA ASN A 149 -4.25 -14.02 14.22
C ASN A 149 -3.61 -15.35 14.61
N VAL A 150 -2.69 -15.27 15.55
CA VAL A 150 -2.01 -16.40 16.15
C VAL A 150 -1.91 -16.18 17.65
N GLY A 151 -2.05 -17.23 18.41
CA GLY A 151 -1.93 -17.11 19.86
C GLY A 151 -1.89 -18.43 20.58
N PHE A 152 -1.85 -18.33 21.90
CA PHE A 152 -1.91 -19.47 22.79
C PHE A 152 -2.65 -19.13 24.08
N THR A 153 -3.17 -20.16 24.73
CA THR A 153 -3.63 -20.13 26.12
C THR A 153 -2.92 -21.22 26.87
N PHE A 154 -2.24 -20.86 27.94
CA PHE A 154 -1.54 -21.77 28.85
C PHE A 154 -2.19 -21.68 30.23
N GLU A 155 -2.53 -22.81 30.80
CA GLU A 155 -3.05 -22.92 32.12
C GLU A 155 -2.18 -23.84 32.96
N TYR A 156 -1.92 -23.44 34.22
CA TYR A 156 -1.18 -24.24 35.18
C TYR A 156 -1.59 -23.90 36.62
N LYS A 157 -2.14 -24.88 37.32
CA LYS A 157 -2.51 -24.77 38.76
C LYS A 157 -3.29 -23.52 39.16
N GLY A 158 -4.16 -23.01 38.26
CA GLY A 158 -4.97 -21.81 38.48
C GLY A 158 -4.38 -20.52 37.93
N LEU A 159 -3.14 -20.54 37.44
CA LEU A 159 -2.60 -19.48 36.62
C LEU A 159 -3.04 -19.70 35.17
N SER A 160 -3.58 -18.65 34.53
CA SER A 160 -3.92 -18.67 33.11
C SER A 160 -3.18 -17.54 32.40
N VAL A 161 -2.45 -17.86 31.33
CA VAL A 161 -1.75 -16.89 30.49
C VAL A 161 -2.24 -17.04 29.07
N SER A 162 -2.75 -15.99 28.50
CA SER A 162 -3.16 -15.96 27.09
C SER A 162 -2.44 -14.85 26.32
N PHE A 163 -2.08 -15.17 25.09
CA PHE A 163 -1.45 -14.26 24.15
C PHE A 163 -2.18 -14.28 22.82
N THR A 164 -2.33 -13.12 22.20
CA THR A 164 -2.85 -12.98 20.83
C THR A 164 -2.03 -11.95 20.07
N GLY A 165 -1.51 -12.35 18.92
CA GLY A 165 -0.87 -11.48 17.94
C GLY A 165 -1.65 -11.46 16.63
N LEU A 166 -1.63 -10.32 15.95
CA LEU A 166 -2.19 -10.15 14.61
C LEU A 166 -1.04 -10.10 13.60
N TYR A 167 -1.24 -10.69 12.43
CA TYR A 167 -0.25 -10.63 11.38
C TYR A 167 -0.87 -10.21 10.05
N ARG A 168 -0.12 -9.41 9.28
CA ARG A 168 -0.41 -9.01 7.90
C ARG A 168 0.84 -9.21 7.06
N ILE A 169 0.73 -9.93 5.96
CA ILE A 169 1.88 -10.34 5.15
C ILE A 169 1.63 -10.03 3.69
N GLY A 170 2.61 -9.39 3.07
CA GLY A 170 2.67 -9.22 1.62
C GLY A 170 1.77 -8.12 1.06
N GLU A 171 1.37 -7.16 1.87
CA GLU A 171 0.78 -5.90 1.42
C GLU A 171 1.86 -4.92 0.94
N TYR A 172 1.43 -3.89 0.24
CA TYR A 172 2.28 -2.77 -0.16
C TYR A 172 1.66 -1.47 0.31
N MET A 173 2.52 -0.51 0.60
CA MET A 173 2.11 0.84 0.94
C MET A 173 2.89 1.87 0.11
N TYR A 174 2.25 2.99 -0.18
CA TYR A 174 2.96 4.15 -0.67
C TYR A 174 3.42 4.99 0.50
N ASN A 175 4.75 5.14 0.66
CA ASN A 175 5.33 5.86 1.79
C ASN A 175 5.28 7.39 1.56
N GLN A 176 4.09 7.97 1.78
CA GLN A 176 3.86 9.40 1.61
C GLN A 176 4.73 10.23 2.55
N THR A 177 5.01 9.73 3.75
CA THR A 177 5.89 10.43 4.70
C THR A 177 7.31 10.60 4.14
N LEU A 178 7.82 9.57 3.46
CA LEU A 178 9.14 9.63 2.82
C LEU A 178 9.16 10.67 1.68
N VAL A 179 8.07 10.74 0.91
CA VAL A 179 7.91 11.75 -0.15
C VAL A 179 7.87 13.16 0.44
N ASP A 180 7.03 13.39 1.43
CA ASP A 180 6.77 14.73 1.95
C ASP A 180 7.89 15.25 2.86
N LYS A 181 8.53 14.37 3.64
CA LYS A 181 9.48 14.76 4.68
C LYS A 181 10.95 14.55 4.30
N VAL A 182 11.22 13.79 3.25
CA VAL A 182 12.59 13.54 2.78
C VAL A 182 12.78 14.03 1.35
N GLU A 183 12.03 13.48 0.39
CA GLU A 183 12.18 13.80 -1.03
C GLU A 183 11.82 15.26 -1.36
N ASN A 184 10.68 15.73 -0.84
CA ASN A 184 10.18 17.10 -1.03
C ASN A 184 10.32 17.93 0.25
N ALA A 185 11.34 17.64 1.07
CA ALA A 185 11.55 18.33 2.34
C ALA A 185 11.71 19.84 2.16
N GLN A 186 11.08 20.61 3.02
CA GLN A 186 11.23 22.07 3.06
C GLN A 186 12.47 22.43 3.88
N LEU A 187 13.55 22.81 3.21
CA LEU A 187 14.88 23.01 3.82
C LEU A 187 14.98 24.21 4.77
N ASN A 188 13.96 25.06 4.84
CA ASN A 188 13.84 26.17 5.79
C ASN A 188 13.35 25.75 7.19
N TYR A 189 13.02 24.45 7.37
CA TYR A 189 12.65 23.83 8.64
C TYR A 189 13.63 22.74 9.02
N ASN A 190 13.50 22.21 10.24
CA ASN A 190 14.20 21.00 10.63
C ASN A 190 13.70 19.83 9.78
N VAL A 191 14.61 19.17 9.07
CA VAL A 191 14.31 18.08 8.16
C VAL A 191 14.99 16.78 8.61
N ASP A 192 14.50 15.65 8.09
CA ASP A 192 15.16 14.37 8.25
C ASP A 192 16.55 14.41 7.62
N LYS A 193 17.57 13.87 8.32
CA LYS A 193 18.96 13.85 7.83
C LYS A 193 19.12 13.21 6.45
N ARG A 194 18.24 12.26 6.08
CA ARG A 194 18.23 11.61 4.75
C ARG A 194 17.98 12.60 3.61
N ALA A 195 17.23 13.68 3.87
CA ALA A 195 17.00 14.73 2.90
C ALA A 195 18.29 15.42 2.44
N TYR A 196 19.35 15.31 3.24
CA TYR A 196 20.67 15.85 2.92
C TYR A 196 21.67 14.75 2.54
N TYR A 197 21.83 13.72 3.37
CA TYR A 197 22.89 12.73 3.18
C TYR A 197 22.62 11.71 2.09
N ASP A 198 21.33 11.42 1.81
CA ASP A 198 20.92 10.46 0.80
C ASP A 198 20.37 11.13 -0.48
N ALA A 199 20.54 12.46 -0.59
CA ALA A 199 20.20 13.24 -1.77
C ALA A 199 21.40 13.40 -2.71
N TRP A 200 21.14 13.48 -4.01
CA TRP A 200 22.15 13.69 -5.04
C TRP A 200 22.77 15.09 -4.91
N MET A 201 24.08 15.16 -4.79
CA MET A 201 24.85 16.39 -4.63
C MET A 201 25.79 16.68 -5.81
N LYS A 202 26.38 15.63 -6.39
CA LYS A 202 27.35 15.73 -7.47
C LYS A 202 27.31 14.53 -8.40
N GLU A 203 27.84 14.68 -9.58
CA GLU A 203 27.99 13.62 -10.57
C GLU A 203 28.73 12.41 -9.97
N GLY A 204 28.16 11.22 -10.18
CA GLY A 204 28.64 9.96 -9.67
C GLY A 204 27.97 9.52 -8.35
N ASP A 205 27.16 10.35 -7.70
CA ASP A 205 26.46 9.98 -6.47
C ASP A 205 25.38 8.94 -6.76
N ASN A 206 25.50 7.78 -6.14
CA ASN A 206 24.48 6.73 -6.19
C ASN A 206 23.59 6.79 -4.94
N VAL A 207 22.48 7.49 -5.04
CA VAL A 207 21.62 7.89 -3.91
C VAL A 207 20.15 7.58 -4.18
N GLN A 208 19.33 7.67 -3.13
CA GLN A 208 17.90 7.36 -3.20
C GLN A 208 17.02 8.55 -3.59
N PHE A 209 17.46 9.79 -3.29
CA PHE A 209 16.66 11.00 -3.45
C PHE A 209 17.26 11.95 -4.49
N LYS A 210 16.39 12.69 -5.15
CA LYS A 210 16.79 13.67 -6.17
C LYS A 210 17.63 14.80 -5.55
N SER A 211 18.26 15.59 -6.41
CA SER A 211 19.03 16.77 -5.98
C SER A 211 18.19 17.75 -5.16
N ILE A 212 18.79 18.26 -4.10
CA ILE A 212 18.21 19.31 -3.24
C ILE A 212 17.85 20.55 -4.07
N GLY A 213 18.60 20.88 -5.12
CA GLY A 213 18.30 21.99 -6.04
C GLY A 213 16.98 21.82 -6.83
N ALA A 214 16.41 20.62 -6.84
CA ALA A 214 15.13 20.33 -7.50
C ALA A 214 13.91 20.33 -6.53
N TRP A 215 14.07 20.81 -5.31
CA TRP A 215 13.01 20.83 -4.28
C TRP A 215 11.75 21.60 -4.68
N ASN A 216 11.85 22.61 -5.55
CA ASN A 216 10.74 23.40 -6.05
C ASN A 216 9.87 22.67 -7.09
N LYS A 217 10.28 21.48 -7.51
CA LYS A 217 9.51 20.61 -8.39
C LYS A 217 9.10 19.36 -7.61
N PRO A 218 7.87 19.32 -7.09
CA PRO A 218 7.37 18.18 -6.33
C PRO A 218 7.51 16.88 -7.14
N THR A 219 7.98 15.83 -6.51
CA THR A 219 8.05 14.49 -7.11
C THR A 219 6.64 13.92 -7.16
N GLN A 220 6.19 13.54 -8.35
CA GLN A 220 4.92 12.86 -8.56
C GLN A 220 4.98 11.40 -8.06
N ALA A 221 3.84 10.69 -8.14
CA ALA A 221 3.76 9.31 -7.68
C ALA A 221 4.65 8.37 -8.50
N THR A 222 5.67 7.78 -7.86
CA THR A 222 6.61 6.84 -8.46
C THR A 222 6.78 5.58 -7.64
N SER A 223 7.23 4.49 -8.27
CA SER A 223 7.42 3.21 -7.59
C SER A 223 8.55 3.22 -6.54
N ARG A 224 9.42 4.25 -6.49
CA ARG A 224 10.47 4.38 -5.46
C ARG A 224 9.90 4.42 -4.04
N PHE A 225 8.69 4.92 -3.90
CA PHE A 225 8.02 5.08 -2.61
C PHE A 225 6.99 3.99 -2.33
N VAL A 226 6.84 3.02 -3.23
CA VAL A 226 6.02 1.82 -2.99
C VAL A 226 6.88 0.80 -2.25
N GLN A 227 6.49 0.49 -1.03
CA GLN A 227 7.23 -0.38 -0.13
C GLN A 227 6.38 -1.59 0.24
N LYS A 228 7.04 -2.75 0.36
CA LYS A 228 6.40 -3.95 0.88
C LYS A 228 6.28 -3.82 2.40
N LEU A 229 5.10 -4.12 2.91
CA LEU A 229 4.81 -4.13 4.33
C LEU A 229 4.49 -5.55 4.78
N ASN A 230 5.15 -5.97 5.86
CA ASN A 230 4.76 -7.13 6.66
C ASN A 230 4.69 -6.65 8.10
N GLU A 231 3.61 -6.98 8.77
CA GLU A 231 3.30 -6.43 10.07
C GLU A 231 2.93 -7.56 11.03
N PHE A 232 3.40 -7.43 12.26
CA PHE A 232 3.00 -8.28 13.36
C PHE A 232 2.71 -7.39 14.57
N ASP A 233 1.45 -7.38 14.97
CA ASP A 233 0.97 -6.56 16.09
C ASP A 233 0.74 -7.44 17.33
N PHE A 234 1.27 -6.98 18.43
CA PHE A 234 0.93 -7.51 19.73
C PHE A 234 -0.45 -7.01 20.13
N SER A 235 -1.45 -7.89 20.11
CA SER A 235 -2.84 -7.49 20.35
C SER A 235 -3.24 -7.55 21.80
N ALA A 236 -2.96 -8.67 22.47
CA ALA A 236 -3.32 -8.86 23.86
C ALA A 236 -2.40 -9.84 24.58
N LEU A 237 -2.14 -9.55 25.86
CA LEU A 237 -1.60 -10.47 26.85
C LEU A 237 -2.49 -10.40 28.10
N SER A 238 -2.95 -11.55 28.59
CA SER A 238 -3.71 -11.66 29.82
C SER A 238 -3.07 -12.69 30.74
N ILE A 239 -3.04 -12.38 32.01
CA ILE A 239 -2.48 -13.23 33.06
C ILE A 239 -3.52 -13.38 34.19
#